data_3e7f7d9ec9f9803cf44f99734cf086ab
#
_entry.id   3e7f7d9ec9f9803cf44f99734cf086ab
#
_cell.length_a   1.000
_cell.length_b   1.000
_cell.length_c   1.000
_cell.angle_alpha   90.00
_cell.angle_beta   90.00
_cell.angle_gamma   90.00
#
_symmetry.space_group_name_H-M   'P 1'
#
loop_
_entity.id
_entity.type
_entity.pdbx_description
1 polymer ?
#
loop_
_entity_poly.entity_id
_entity_poly.type
_entity_poly.pdbx_seq_one_letter_code
_entity_poly.pdbx_strand_id
1 'polypeptide(L)'
;MTPSTPYGYSYDAVGNRLSRAAGAGTDTYAYSSTSNRIASITPASGPVRSFSFDANGSTTADGTNTYGYDTRGRMVQAVSSIGTTSYQVNALGQRIRKTNSLGDTVFHYDTRGHLIAETDPGGGLKRELIYLGDIPVGVVQ
;
A
#
# COMPACT_ATOMS: atom_id res chain seq x y z
N MET A 1 -20.38 29.32 3.42
CA MET A 1 -20.03 28.04 4.05
C MET A 1 -20.69 26.94 3.25
N THR A 2 -19.94 26.09 2.57
CA THR A 2 -20.48 24.86 1.98
C THR A 2 -20.85 23.93 3.13
N PRO A 3 -22.08 23.42 3.22
CA PRO A 3 -22.44 22.46 4.26
C PRO A 3 -21.57 21.23 4.12
N SER A 4 -20.91 20.81 5.22
CA SER A 4 -20.17 19.56 5.26
C SER A 4 -21.19 18.42 5.07
N THR A 5 -21.01 17.62 4.04
CA THR A 5 -21.84 16.45 3.82
C THR A 5 -21.60 15.44 4.95
N PRO A 6 -22.62 15.10 5.75
CA PRO A 6 -22.42 14.16 6.85
C PRO A 6 -22.08 12.77 6.29
N TYR A 7 -21.12 12.11 6.92
CA TYR A 7 -20.81 10.70 6.65
C TYR A 7 -21.65 9.80 7.58
N GLY A 8 -22.27 8.77 6.99
CA GLY A 8 -22.96 7.71 7.72
C GLY A 8 -22.22 6.38 7.55
N TYR A 9 -22.13 5.59 8.62
CA TYR A 9 -21.49 4.28 8.60
C TYR A 9 -22.42 3.25 9.25
N SER A 10 -22.41 2.02 8.72
CA SER A 10 -23.02 0.87 9.39
C SER A 10 -21.98 -0.24 9.55
N TYR A 11 -22.17 -1.06 10.58
CA TYR A 11 -21.26 -2.13 10.96
C TYR A 11 -22.02 -3.40 11.29
N ASP A 12 -21.39 -4.55 11.11
CA ASP A 12 -21.90 -5.83 11.61
C ASP A 12 -21.64 -6.00 13.13
N ALA A 13 -22.07 -7.13 13.68
CA ALA A 13 -21.96 -7.41 15.11
C ALA A 13 -20.50 -7.58 15.59
N VAL A 14 -19.54 -7.81 14.69
CA VAL A 14 -18.12 -7.99 15.02
C VAL A 14 -17.29 -6.77 14.64
N GLY A 15 -17.93 -5.67 14.19
CA GLY A 15 -17.30 -4.39 13.92
C GLY A 15 -16.78 -4.20 12.49
N ASN A 16 -17.09 -5.10 11.55
CA ASN A 16 -16.77 -4.88 10.15
C ASN A 16 -17.71 -3.82 9.55
N ARG A 17 -17.18 -2.88 8.79
CA ARG A 17 -17.97 -1.81 8.16
C ARG A 17 -18.79 -2.37 6.98
N LEU A 18 -20.11 -2.31 7.08
CA LEU A 18 -21.03 -2.76 6.02
C LEU A 18 -21.33 -1.66 4.99
N SER A 19 -21.37 -0.40 5.42
CA SER A 19 -21.62 0.71 4.50
C SER A 19 -20.91 2.00 4.89
N ARG A 20 -20.71 2.87 3.90
CA ARG A 20 -20.32 4.27 4.05
C ARG A 20 -21.22 5.13 3.16
N ALA A 21 -22.11 5.91 3.74
CA ALA A 21 -22.87 6.94 3.04
C ALA A 21 -22.07 8.24 3.01
N ALA A 22 -22.00 8.90 1.84
CA ALA A 22 -21.36 10.19 1.65
C ALA A 22 -22.11 10.95 0.55
N GLY A 23 -22.74 12.07 0.88
CA GLY A 23 -23.55 12.81 -0.09
C GLY A 23 -24.71 11.95 -0.65
N ALA A 24 -24.82 11.90 -1.98
CA ALA A 24 -25.89 11.16 -2.67
C ALA A 24 -25.57 9.66 -2.87
N GLY A 25 -24.45 9.16 -2.35
CA GLY A 25 -24.00 7.80 -2.63
C GLY A 25 -23.65 6.97 -1.41
N THR A 26 -23.75 5.64 -1.56
CA THR A 26 -23.38 4.69 -0.50
C THR A 26 -22.47 3.62 -1.07
N ASP A 27 -21.27 3.47 -0.47
CA ASP A 27 -20.44 2.32 -0.70
C ASP A 27 -20.89 1.18 0.21
N THR A 28 -20.89 -0.04 -0.30
CA THR A 28 -21.16 -1.25 0.49
C THR A 28 -19.96 -2.18 0.51
N TYR A 29 -19.80 -2.90 1.61
CA TYR A 29 -18.65 -3.77 1.89
C TYR A 29 -19.17 -5.18 2.15
N ALA A 30 -18.64 -6.15 1.43
CA ALA A 30 -18.92 -7.56 1.64
C ALA A 30 -17.69 -8.28 2.19
N TYR A 31 -17.93 -9.23 3.08
CA TYR A 31 -16.89 -10.01 3.75
C TYR A 31 -17.04 -11.50 3.44
N SER A 32 -15.95 -12.25 3.61
CA SER A 32 -15.99 -13.71 3.53
C SER A 32 -16.97 -14.27 4.58
N SER A 33 -17.73 -15.30 4.20
CA SER A 33 -18.64 -15.98 5.14
C SER A 33 -17.92 -16.74 6.28
N THR A 34 -16.63 -16.95 6.15
CA THR A 34 -15.82 -17.74 7.09
C THR A 34 -14.72 -16.92 7.80
N SER A 35 -14.63 -15.61 7.51
CA SER A 35 -13.61 -14.74 8.10
C SER A 35 -13.99 -13.26 7.97
N ASN A 36 -13.34 -12.38 8.72
CA ASN A 36 -13.49 -10.92 8.60
C ASN A 36 -12.69 -10.33 7.41
N ARG A 37 -12.27 -11.15 6.44
CA ARG A 37 -11.59 -10.66 5.24
C ARG A 37 -12.60 -10.03 4.31
N ILE A 38 -12.29 -8.82 3.84
CA ILE A 38 -13.11 -8.14 2.86
C ILE A 38 -13.11 -8.94 1.54
N ALA A 39 -14.29 -9.21 1.00
CA ALA A 39 -14.45 -9.89 -0.29
C ALA A 39 -14.61 -8.89 -1.43
N SER A 40 -15.42 -7.83 -1.20
CA SER A 40 -15.61 -6.78 -2.21
C SER A 40 -16.05 -5.47 -1.59
N ILE A 41 -15.82 -4.40 -2.36
CA ILE A 41 -16.40 -3.08 -2.16
C ILE A 41 -17.20 -2.75 -3.40
N THR A 42 -18.49 -2.45 -3.22
CA THR A 42 -19.32 -1.87 -4.25
C THR A 42 -19.40 -0.37 -3.98
N PRO A 43 -18.70 0.47 -4.74
CA PRO A 43 -18.75 1.91 -4.53
C PRO A 43 -20.09 2.49 -4.98
N ALA A 44 -20.43 3.67 -4.46
CA ALA A 44 -21.62 4.43 -4.87
C ALA A 44 -21.64 4.73 -6.38
N SER A 45 -20.46 4.81 -6.99
CA SER A 45 -20.26 4.96 -8.43
C SER A 45 -18.93 4.29 -8.84
N GLY A 46 -18.90 3.75 -10.06
CA GLY A 46 -17.73 3.05 -10.59
C GLY A 46 -17.81 1.52 -10.40
N PRO A 47 -16.77 0.81 -10.82
CA PRO A 47 -16.75 -0.65 -10.81
C PRO A 47 -16.62 -1.22 -9.40
N VAL A 48 -17.17 -2.42 -9.20
CA VAL A 48 -16.95 -3.22 -7.99
C VAL A 48 -15.48 -3.60 -7.89
N ARG A 49 -14.91 -3.46 -6.68
CA ARG A 49 -13.56 -3.91 -6.36
C ARG A 49 -13.64 -5.24 -5.60
N SER A 50 -13.06 -6.29 -6.17
CA SER A 50 -12.98 -7.61 -5.54
C SER A 50 -11.57 -7.83 -4.99
N PHE A 51 -11.50 -8.43 -3.79
CA PHE A 51 -10.23 -8.69 -3.11
C PHE A 51 -9.90 -10.18 -3.14
N SER A 52 -8.64 -10.50 -3.35
CA SER A 52 -8.11 -11.86 -3.26
C SER A 52 -6.96 -11.91 -2.26
N PHE A 53 -6.80 -13.06 -1.63
CA PHE A 53 -5.78 -13.28 -0.60
C PHE A 53 -5.05 -14.60 -0.85
N ASP A 54 -3.79 -14.67 -0.46
CA ASP A 54 -3.05 -15.93 -0.38
C ASP A 54 -3.41 -16.72 0.91
N ALA A 55 -2.82 -17.90 1.06
CA ALA A 55 -3.04 -18.75 2.23
C ALA A 55 -2.57 -18.11 3.55
N ASN A 56 -1.61 -17.17 3.49
CA ASN A 56 -1.10 -16.45 4.66
C ASN A 56 -1.96 -15.23 5.02
N GLY A 57 -2.91 -14.86 4.14
CA GLY A 57 -3.78 -13.71 4.32
C GLY A 57 -3.27 -12.41 3.72
N SER A 58 -2.17 -12.44 2.98
CA SER A 58 -1.68 -11.28 2.25
C SER A 58 -2.61 -10.99 1.07
N THR A 59 -2.94 -9.73 0.83
CA THR A 59 -3.80 -9.31 -0.28
C THR A 59 -3.06 -9.51 -1.62
N THR A 60 -3.55 -10.40 -2.47
CA THR A 60 -2.98 -10.66 -3.81
C THR A 60 -3.62 -9.85 -4.92
N ALA A 61 -4.85 -9.37 -4.71
CA ALA A 61 -5.53 -8.43 -5.59
C ALA A 61 -6.50 -7.53 -4.81
N ASP A 62 -6.72 -6.30 -5.29
CA ASP A 62 -7.65 -5.34 -4.69
C ASP A 62 -8.73 -4.84 -5.65
N GLY A 63 -8.92 -5.56 -6.78
CA GLY A 63 -9.85 -5.22 -7.85
C GLY A 63 -9.29 -4.22 -8.87
N THR A 64 -8.12 -3.64 -8.61
CA THR A 64 -7.44 -2.71 -9.51
C THR A 64 -6.00 -3.13 -9.74
N ASN A 65 -5.33 -3.58 -8.69
CA ASN A 65 -3.93 -3.97 -8.70
C ASN A 65 -3.76 -5.41 -8.24
N THR A 66 -2.62 -6.03 -8.58
CA THR A 66 -2.21 -7.33 -8.06
C THR A 66 -0.87 -7.22 -7.36
N TYR A 67 -0.64 -8.10 -6.38
CA TYR A 67 0.50 -8.07 -5.49
C TYR A 67 1.13 -9.45 -5.37
N GLY A 68 2.46 -9.51 -5.42
CA GLY A 68 3.25 -10.71 -5.21
C GLY A 68 4.11 -10.60 -3.95
N TYR A 69 4.25 -11.70 -3.24
CA TYR A 69 4.99 -11.79 -1.97
C TYR A 69 6.04 -12.89 -2.04
N ASP A 70 7.11 -12.71 -1.31
CA ASP A 70 8.10 -13.77 -1.10
C ASP A 70 7.62 -14.79 -0.04
N THR A 71 8.40 -15.84 0.17
CA THR A 71 8.09 -16.91 1.14
C THR A 71 8.05 -16.44 2.60
N ARG A 72 8.49 -15.21 2.88
CA ARG A 72 8.43 -14.56 4.21
C ARG A 72 7.28 -13.55 4.32
N GLY A 73 6.39 -13.48 3.31
CA GLY A 73 5.24 -12.57 3.27
C GLY A 73 5.62 -11.11 2.97
N ARG A 74 6.81 -10.83 2.43
CA ARG A 74 7.22 -9.48 2.07
C ARG A 74 6.86 -9.21 0.61
N MET A 75 6.25 -8.05 0.33
CA MET A 75 5.86 -7.68 -1.02
C MET A 75 7.10 -7.51 -1.91
N VAL A 76 7.14 -8.26 -3.02
CA VAL A 76 8.21 -8.22 -4.03
C VAL A 76 7.73 -7.69 -5.38
N GLN A 77 6.41 -7.63 -5.59
CA GLN A 77 5.84 -7.12 -6.84
C GLN A 77 4.50 -6.42 -6.59
N ALA A 78 4.24 -5.37 -7.33
CA ALA A 78 2.91 -4.76 -7.49
C ALA A 78 2.69 -4.47 -8.98
N VAL A 79 1.52 -4.87 -9.50
CA VAL A 79 1.10 -4.58 -10.88
C VAL A 79 -0.12 -3.67 -10.83
N SER A 80 -0.07 -2.58 -11.56
CA SER A 80 -1.14 -1.58 -11.67
C SER A 80 -1.36 -1.17 -13.13
N SER A 81 -2.30 -0.28 -13.37
CA SER A 81 -2.54 0.29 -14.71
C SER A 81 -1.34 1.02 -15.32
N ILE A 82 -0.41 1.50 -14.48
CA ILE A 82 0.82 2.18 -14.92
C ILE A 82 2.00 1.22 -15.11
N GLY A 83 1.81 -0.08 -14.89
CA GLY A 83 2.80 -1.13 -15.09
C GLY A 83 3.21 -1.89 -13.82
N THR A 84 4.27 -2.65 -13.94
CA THR A 84 4.83 -3.47 -12.87
C THR A 84 5.89 -2.71 -12.09
N THR A 85 5.81 -2.78 -10.77
CA THR A 85 6.87 -2.36 -9.84
C THR A 85 7.39 -3.60 -9.12
N SER A 86 8.70 -3.81 -9.16
CA SER A 86 9.40 -4.89 -8.43
C SER A 86 10.19 -4.33 -7.26
N TYR A 87 10.28 -5.11 -6.19
CA TYR A 87 10.99 -4.74 -4.98
C TYR A 87 12.00 -5.81 -4.59
N GLN A 88 13.18 -5.40 -4.13
CA GLN A 88 14.14 -6.29 -3.47
C GLN A 88 14.24 -5.91 -1.99
N VAL A 89 14.23 -6.92 -1.14
CA VAL A 89 14.25 -6.78 0.31
C VAL A 89 15.44 -7.57 0.86
N ASN A 90 16.22 -6.95 1.74
CA ASN A 90 17.36 -7.62 2.38
C ASN A 90 16.92 -8.55 3.53
N ALA A 91 17.89 -9.21 4.17
CA ALA A 91 17.61 -10.13 5.27
C ALA A 91 16.98 -9.46 6.50
N LEU A 92 17.20 -8.15 6.68
CA LEU A 92 16.65 -7.34 7.78
C LEU A 92 15.19 -6.87 7.50
N GLY A 93 14.64 -7.19 6.32
CA GLY A 93 13.29 -6.75 5.93
C GLY A 93 13.25 -5.34 5.31
N GLN A 94 14.39 -4.71 5.07
CA GLN A 94 14.48 -3.39 4.48
C GLN A 94 14.42 -3.51 2.94
N ARG A 95 13.63 -2.67 2.29
CA ARG A 95 13.58 -2.58 0.82
C ARG A 95 14.85 -1.90 0.30
N ILE A 96 15.69 -2.64 -0.40
CA ILE A 96 16.98 -2.14 -0.93
C ILE A 96 16.90 -1.69 -2.39
N ARG A 97 15.87 -2.11 -3.14
CA ARG A 97 15.67 -1.68 -4.53
C ARG A 97 14.21 -1.63 -4.90
N LYS A 98 13.85 -0.67 -5.73
CA LYS A 98 12.57 -0.55 -6.42
C LYS A 98 12.85 -0.36 -7.90
N THR A 99 12.21 -1.16 -8.76
CA THR A 99 12.33 -1.09 -10.21
C THR A 99 10.94 -0.93 -10.82
N ASN A 100 10.75 0.05 -11.68
CA ASN A 100 9.53 0.22 -12.48
C ASN A 100 9.83 0.96 -13.80
N SER A 101 8.79 1.30 -14.57
CA SER A 101 8.92 2.01 -15.85
C SER A 101 9.55 3.41 -15.74
N LEU A 102 9.56 4.01 -14.56
CA LEU A 102 10.20 5.31 -14.27
C LEU A 102 11.69 5.18 -13.89
N GLY A 103 12.20 3.95 -13.82
CA GLY A 103 13.58 3.61 -13.51
C GLY A 103 13.74 2.93 -12.15
N ASP A 104 15.00 2.70 -11.81
CA ASP A 104 15.41 2.03 -10.59
C ASP A 104 15.73 3.04 -9.48
N THR A 105 15.46 2.64 -8.25
CA THR A 105 15.89 3.34 -7.03
C THR A 105 16.54 2.35 -6.09
N VAL A 106 17.74 2.66 -5.64
CA VAL A 106 18.48 1.93 -4.60
C VAL A 106 18.33 2.69 -3.28
N PHE A 107 18.02 1.98 -2.21
CA PHE A 107 17.79 2.54 -0.88
C PHE A 107 18.97 2.21 0.03
N HIS A 108 19.53 3.21 0.68
CA HIS A 108 20.68 3.10 1.56
C HIS A 108 20.26 3.33 3.01
N TYR A 109 20.71 2.45 3.89
CA TYR A 109 20.36 2.49 5.30
C TYR A 109 21.62 2.60 6.15
N ASP A 110 21.51 3.31 7.26
CA ASP A 110 22.55 3.29 8.30
C ASP A 110 22.47 2.00 9.15
N THR A 111 23.38 1.84 10.08
CA THR A 111 23.45 0.69 10.99
C THR A 111 22.29 0.63 12.00
N ARG A 112 21.53 1.71 12.14
CA ARG A 112 20.32 1.78 12.98
C ARG A 112 19.05 1.44 12.20
N GLY A 113 19.15 1.34 10.86
CA GLY A 113 18.02 1.06 9.97
C GLY A 113 17.30 2.30 9.44
N HIS A 114 17.85 3.50 9.62
CA HIS A 114 17.32 4.71 9.01
C HIS A 114 17.64 4.72 7.51
N LEU A 115 16.66 5.06 6.68
CA LEU A 115 16.89 5.34 5.26
C LEU A 115 17.64 6.67 5.14
N ILE A 116 18.91 6.63 4.75
CA ILE A 116 19.76 7.83 4.67
C ILE A 116 19.86 8.40 3.26
N ALA A 117 19.74 7.57 2.22
CA ALA A 117 19.79 8.05 0.85
C ALA A 117 19.00 7.15 -0.12
N GLU A 118 18.59 7.74 -1.23
CA GLU A 118 18.10 7.05 -2.41
C GLU A 118 18.98 7.45 -3.61
N THR A 119 19.42 6.46 -4.39
CA THR A 119 20.22 6.68 -5.60
C THR A 119 19.61 5.96 -6.80
N ASP A 120 20.10 6.26 -7.99
CA ASP A 120 20.00 5.36 -9.13
C ASP A 120 21.03 4.21 -9.00
N PRO A 121 20.99 3.16 -9.87
CA PRO A 121 21.96 2.06 -9.83
C PRO A 121 23.41 2.48 -10.14
N GLY A 122 23.62 3.63 -10.78
CA GLY A 122 24.95 4.19 -11.08
C GLY A 122 25.53 5.01 -9.93
N GLY A 123 24.78 5.16 -8.83
CA GLY A 123 25.19 5.96 -7.67
C GLY A 123 24.80 7.44 -7.75
N GLY A 124 24.07 7.85 -8.80
CA GLY A 124 23.52 9.21 -8.89
C GLY A 124 22.51 9.46 -7.77
N LEU A 125 22.73 10.51 -6.97
CA LEU A 125 21.88 10.87 -5.83
C LEU A 125 20.50 11.32 -6.32
N LYS A 126 19.44 10.74 -5.75
CA LYS A 126 18.04 11.16 -5.94
C LYS A 126 17.54 11.98 -4.76
N ARG A 127 17.87 11.54 -3.56
CA ARG A 127 17.61 12.26 -2.32
C ARG A 127 18.47 11.76 -1.18
N GLU A 128 18.70 12.63 -0.21
CA GLU A 128 19.35 12.35 1.05
C GLU A 128 18.45 12.78 2.20
N LEU A 129 18.37 11.96 3.26
CA LEU A 129 17.58 12.24 4.45
C LEU A 129 18.50 12.62 5.60
N ILE A 130 18.21 13.76 6.24
CA ILE A 130 18.96 14.28 7.38
C ILE A 130 18.21 13.94 8.66
N TYR A 131 18.91 13.39 9.63
CA TYR A 131 18.38 13.00 10.93
C TYR A 131 18.99 13.79 12.08
N LEU A 132 18.15 14.09 13.08
CA LEU A 132 18.58 14.52 14.40
C LEU A 132 18.26 13.36 15.38
N GLY A 133 19.27 12.56 15.71
CA GLY A 133 19.05 11.27 16.39
C GLY A 133 18.23 10.34 15.50
N ASP A 134 17.04 9.93 15.95
CA ASP A 134 16.13 9.06 15.19
C ASP A 134 15.01 9.84 14.47
N ILE A 135 15.04 11.16 14.52
CA ILE A 135 14.00 12.04 13.94
C ILE A 135 14.46 12.55 12.59
N PRO A 136 13.76 12.26 11.47
CA PRO A 136 14.06 12.85 10.18
C PRO A 136 13.69 14.35 10.22
N VAL A 137 14.65 15.23 9.92
CA VAL A 137 14.48 16.69 10.01
C VAL A 137 14.60 17.39 8.66
N GLY A 138 15.10 16.71 7.62
CA GLY A 138 15.25 17.31 6.31
C GLY A 138 15.44 16.30 5.19
N VAL A 139 15.21 16.75 3.96
CA VAL A 139 15.47 16.04 2.72
C VAL A 139 16.21 16.98 1.77
N VAL A 140 17.30 16.50 1.18
CA VAL A 140 18.05 17.15 0.10
C VAL A 140 17.79 16.38 -1.19
N GLN A 141 17.58 17.09 -2.31
CA GLN A 141 17.38 16.55 -3.67
C GLN A 141 18.30 17.23 -4.65
#